data_540c03e6e4cb9f3c0e6c2f5046e650e0
#
_entry.id   540c03e6e4cb9f3c0e6c2f5046e650e0
#
_cell.length_a   1.000
_cell.length_b   1.000
_cell.length_c   1.000
_cell.angle_alpha   90.00
_cell.angle_beta   90.00
_cell.angle_gamma   90.00
#
_symmetry.space_group_name_H-M   'P 1'
#
loop_
_entity.id
_entity.type
_entity.pdbx_description
1 polymer ?
#
loop_
_entity_poly.entity_id
_entity_poly.type
_entity_poly.pdbx_seq_one_letter_code
_entity_poly.pdbx_strand_id
1 'polypeptide(L)'
;GLVNVSTRHDGAWLSLDVRNAAGQSDKKSVRFLYQQTAQPILLAIRVDDAAEQRVELQGTAGPAKLDLVSDEPLSTVYVRVIQGPLRLHGLEWAVPSEVRLQMDVFGYPGATVAGWRQVDAQDLLAWREPSAYDVVVLAFGTNEGNVQPFDGVAYTHMLQAAVASWRQAFPGTACLLIAPGDRGVLVPRASKPAGQGADRSPPSRAPARCLISASASACRWR
;
A
#
# COMPACT_ATOMS: atom_id res chain seq x y z
N GLY A 1 -9.13 0.21 8.27
CA GLY A 1 -9.46 -0.18 6.89
C GLY A 1 -8.24 -0.16 6.00
N LEU A 2 -8.30 -0.86 4.89
CA LEU A 2 -7.31 -0.74 3.84
C LEU A 2 -7.17 0.72 3.40
N VAL A 3 -5.98 1.09 2.95
CA VAL A 3 -5.78 2.42 2.36
C VAL A 3 -6.74 2.57 1.20
N ASN A 4 -7.46 3.65 1.19
CA ASN A 4 -8.37 3.98 0.11
C ASN A 4 -8.24 5.45 -0.26
N VAL A 5 -8.57 5.74 -1.50
CA VAL A 5 -8.75 7.12 -1.99
C VAL A 5 -10.25 7.35 -2.08
N SER A 6 -10.74 8.36 -1.40
CA SER A 6 -12.17 8.70 -1.42
C SER A 6 -12.40 10.15 -1.77
N THR A 7 -13.46 10.42 -2.52
CA THR A 7 -13.91 11.76 -2.83
C THR A 7 -15.42 11.84 -2.71
N ARG A 8 -15.88 13.02 -2.30
CA ARG A 8 -17.29 13.44 -2.36
C ARG A 8 -17.50 14.61 -3.30
N HIS A 9 -16.43 15.05 -3.98
CA HIS A 9 -16.47 16.20 -4.87
C HIS A 9 -16.66 15.73 -6.30
N ASP A 10 -17.68 16.25 -6.95
CA ASP A 10 -17.84 16.12 -8.38
C ASP A 10 -16.65 16.78 -9.10
N GLY A 11 -16.20 16.17 -10.18
CA GLY A 11 -15.01 16.62 -10.91
C GLY A 11 -13.68 16.11 -10.38
N ALA A 12 -13.64 15.42 -9.23
CA ALA A 12 -12.42 14.73 -8.79
C ALA A 12 -12.00 13.67 -9.81
N TRP A 13 -10.71 13.55 -10.03
CA TRP A 13 -10.18 12.66 -11.07
C TRP A 13 -8.97 11.86 -10.62
N LEU A 14 -8.77 10.75 -11.29
CA LEU A 14 -7.61 9.85 -11.17
C LEU A 14 -7.06 9.59 -12.56
N SER A 15 -5.74 9.66 -12.72
CA SER A 15 -5.03 9.22 -13.91
C SER A 15 -4.08 8.09 -13.56
N LEU A 16 -4.14 7.02 -14.33
CA LEU A 16 -3.25 5.88 -14.23
C LEU A 16 -2.38 5.83 -15.47
N ASP A 17 -1.08 5.83 -15.30
CA ASP A 17 -0.12 5.46 -16.34
C ASP A 17 0.29 4.01 -16.08
N VAL A 18 -0.05 3.12 -17.00
CA VAL A 18 0.18 1.67 -16.85
C VAL A 18 1.41 1.19 -17.62
N ARG A 19 2.15 2.11 -18.21
CA ARG A 19 3.39 1.84 -18.95
C ARG A 19 4.54 1.52 -17.99
N ASN A 20 5.40 0.64 -18.41
CA ASN A 20 6.67 0.36 -17.75
C ASN A 20 7.69 1.50 -17.98
N ALA A 21 8.87 1.39 -17.40
CA ALA A 21 9.95 2.38 -17.56
C ALA A 21 10.43 2.59 -19.02
N ALA A 22 10.16 1.64 -19.90
CA ALA A 22 10.44 1.74 -21.35
C ALA A 22 9.30 2.40 -22.13
N GLY A 23 8.25 2.89 -21.45
CA GLY A 23 7.09 3.50 -22.08
C GLY A 23 6.11 2.52 -22.74
N GLN A 24 6.22 1.23 -22.41
CA GLN A 24 5.41 0.16 -22.99
C GLN A 24 4.45 -0.42 -21.97
N SER A 25 3.33 -0.93 -22.44
CA SER A 25 2.37 -1.71 -21.64
C SER A 25 2.00 -3.00 -22.37
N ASP A 26 1.80 -4.06 -21.60
CA ASP A 26 1.23 -5.34 -22.04
C ASP A 26 -0.15 -5.58 -21.44
N LYS A 27 -0.67 -4.63 -20.68
CA LYS A 27 -1.92 -4.75 -19.94
C LYS A 27 -3.11 -4.43 -20.83
N LYS A 28 -4.03 -5.36 -20.98
CA LYS A 28 -5.29 -5.19 -21.75
C LYS A 28 -6.50 -4.99 -20.86
N SER A 29 -6.34 -5.07 -19.55
CA SER A 29 -7.44 -4.83 -18.63
C SER A 29 -6.95 -4.26 -17.32
N VAL A 30 -7.83 -3.51 -16.66
CA VAL A 30 -7.67 -3.05 -15.28
C VAL A 30 -8.99 -3.22 -14.55
N ARG A 31 -8.91 -3.72 -13.33
CA ARG A 31 -10.06 -3.84 -12.43
C ARG A 31 -9.92 -2.84 -11.30
N PHE A 32 -10.95 -2.04 -11.10
CA PHE A 32 -11.07 -1.14 -9.97
C PHE A 32 -11.82 -1.84 -8.84
N LEU A 33 -11.23 -1.89 -7.67
CA LEU A 33 -11.87 -2.36 -6.43
C LEU A 33 -12.43 -1.14 -5.72
N TYR A 34 -13.76 -1.05 -5.62
CA TYR A 34 -14.40 0.14 -5.05
C TYR A 34 -15.52 -0.22 -4.09
N GLN A 35 -15.93 0.75 -3.29
CA GLN A 35 -17.10 0.64 -2.42
C GLN A 35 -18.33 1.15 -3.16
N GLN A 36 -19.27 0.26 -3.48
CA GLN A 36 -20.59 0.66 -3.95
C GLN A 36 -21.39 1.26 -2.80
N THR A 37 -22.07 2.36 -3.06
CA THR A 37 -23.00 3.00 -2.12
C THR A 37 -24.45 2.71 -2.52
N ALA A 38 -25.40 3.04 -1.64
CA ALA A 38 -26.82 2.92 -1.97
C ALA A 38 -27.25 3.89 -3.08
N GLN A 39 -26.48 4.96 -3.31
CA GLN A 39 -26.69 5.90 -4.40
C GLN A 39 -25.84 5.52 -5.61
N PRO A 40 -26.35 5.75 -6.84
CA PRO A 40 -25.56 5.57 -8.05
C PRO A 40 -24.31 6.47 -8.04
N ILE A 41 -23.24 5.98 -8.64
CA ILE A 41 -22.01 6.72 -8.87
C ILE A 41 -21.84 6.85 -10.38
N LEU A 42 -21.74 8.07 -10.87
CA LEU A 42 -21.56 8.33 -12.30
C LEU A 42 -20.11 8.75 -12.54
N LEU A 43 -19.43 7.99 -13.39
CA LEU A 43 -18.06 8.21 -13.80
C LEU A 43 -17.97 8.62 -15.27
N ALA A 44 -16.96 9.38 -15.61
CA ALA A 44 -16.47 9.58 -16.96
C ALA A 44 -15.11 8.88 -17.07
N ILE A 45 -14.99 7.93 -17.99
CA ILE A 45 -13.78 7.12 -18.16
C ILE A 45 -13.26 7.32 -19.58
N ARG A 46 -11.96 7.57 -19.68
CA ARG A 46 -11.26 7.63 -20.95
C ARG A 46 -10.02 6.73 -20.89
N VAL A 47 -9.88 5.90 -21.91
CA VAL A 47 -8.72 5.03 -22.10
C VAL A 47 -7.91 5.59 -23.26
N ASP A 48 -6.65 5.87 -23.02
CA ASP A 48 -5.73 6.46 -23.98
C ASP A 48 -6.34 7.71 -24.65
N ASP A 49 -6.30 7.77 -25.97
CA ASP A 49 -6.86 8.87 -26.79
C ASP A 49 -8.32 8.61 -27.21
N ALA A 50 -8.96 7.57 -26.67
CA ALA A 50 -10.35 7.27 -27.01
C ALA A 50 -11.31 8.34 -26.46
N ALA A 51 -12.53 8.34 -26.97
CA ALA A 51 -13.57 9.23 -26.46
C ALA A 51 -13.94 8.87 -25.01
N GLU A 52 -14.22 9.90 -24.21
CA GLU A 52 -14.72 9.73 -22.84
C GLU A 52 -16.06 9.01 -22.85
N GLN A 53 -16.17 7.96 -22.06
CA GLN A 53 -17.40 7.17 -21.88
C GLN A 53 -17.98 7.42 -20.48
N ARG A 54 -19.30 7.49 -20.38
CA ARG A 54 -20.02 7.57 -19.12
C ARG A 54 -20.34 6.17 -18.63
N VAL A 55 -19.98 5.89 -17.38
CA VAL A 55 -20.23 4.62 -16.72
C VAL A 55 -20.99 4.90 -15.43
N GLU A 56 -22.17 4.32 -15.32
CA GLU A 56 -22.97 4.39 -14.10
C GLU A 56 -22.78 3.11 -13.29
N LEU A 57 -22.34 3.29 -12.04
CA LEU A 57 -22.14 2.20 -11.09
C LEU A 57 -23.36 2.14 -10.17
N GLN A 58 -24.08 1.03 -10.25
CA GLN A 58 -25.29 0.76 -9.46
C GLN A 58 -25.20 -0.63 -8.83
N GLY A 59 -25.87 -0.82 -7.72
CA GLY A 59 -25.98 -2.12 -7.07
C GLY A 59 -26.16 -2.00 -5.56
N THR A 60 -26.07 -3.15 -4.90
CA THR A 60 -26.13 -3.24 -3.45
C THR A 60 -24.90 -2.58 -2.83
N ALA A 61 -25.10 -1.81 -1.76
CA ALA A 61 -23.98 -1.21 -1.03
C ALA A 61 -23.05 -2.30 -0.50
N GLY A 62 -21.74 -2.13 -0.76
CA GLY A 62 -20.74 -3.11 -0.41
C GLY A 62 -19.51 -3.07 -1.33
N PRO A 63 -18.57 -3.99 -1.14
CA PRO A 63 -17.44 -4.17 -2.04
C PRO A 63 -17.90 -4.50 -3.46
N ALA A 64 -17.36 -3.80 -4.46
CA ALA A 64 -17.73 -3.97 -5.86
C ALA A 64 -16.51 -3.83 -6.78
N LYS A 65 -16.63 -4.36 -7.99
CA LYS A 65 -15.55 -4.40 -8.99
C LYS A 65 -16.04 -3.77 -10.29
N LEU A 66 -15.19 -2.97 -10.92
CA LEU A 66 -15.39 -2.44 -12.26
C LEU A 66 -14.24 -2.89 -13.15
N ASP A 67 -14.54 -3.69 -14.15
CA ASP A 67 -13.56 -4.14 -15.14
C ASP A 67 -13.58 -3.21 -16.37
N LEU A 68 -12.40 -2.71 -16.71
CA LEU A 68 -12.15 -2.08 -18.00
C LEU A 68 -11.30 -3.03 -18.85
N VAL A 69 -11.80 -3.37 -20.01
CA VAL A 69 -11.14 -4.31 -20.93
C VAL A 69 -10.97 -3.61 -22.28
N SER A 70 -9.83 -3.83 -22.91
CA SER A 70 -9.47 -3.31 -24.23
C SER A 70 -8.90 -4.43 -25.09
N ASP A 71 -9.13 -4.34 -26.38
CA ASP A 71 -8.52 -5.26 -27.36
C ASP A 71 -7.02 -4.99 -27.53
N GLU A 72 -6.61 -3.74 -27.33
CA GLU A 72 -5.23 -3.28 -27.40
C GLU A 72 -4.63 -3.00 -26.02
N PRO A 73 -3.30 -3.04 -25.85
CA PRO A 73 -2.66 -2.69 -24.59
C PRO A 73 -2.98 -1.27 -24.14
N LEU A 74 -3.45 -1.14 -22.89
CA LEU A 74 -3.74 0.13 -22.24
C LEU A 74 -2.45 0.89 -21.92
N SER A 75 -2.38 2.18 -22.21
CA SER A 75 -1.28 3.05 -21.81
C SER A 75 -1.67 3.96 -20.65
N THR A 76 -2.83 4.58 -20.75
CA THR A 76 -3.36 5.49 -19.73
C THR A 76 -4.85 5.23 -19.50
N VAL A 77 -5.27 5.33 -18.25
CA VAL A 77 -6.70 5.31 -17.89
C VAL A 77 -7.00 6.54 -17.07
N TYR A 78 -7.94 7.32 -17.53
CA TYR A 78 -8.42 8.53 -16.86
C TYR A 78 -9.84 8.32 -16.37
N VAL A 79 -10.05 8.53 -15.08
CA VAL A 79 -11.36 8.38 -14.43
C VAL A 79 -11.72 9.68 -13.73
N ARG A 80 -12.87 10.24 -14.03
CA ARG A 80 -13.41 11.45 -13.40
C ARG A 80 -14.76 11.15 -12.78
N VAL A 81 -14.98 11.59 -11.56
CA VAL A 81 -16.28 11.49 -10.89
C VAL A 81 -17.18 12.60 -11.41
N ILE A 82 -18.29 12.23 -12.04
CA ILE A 82 -19.32 13.17 -12.46
C ILE A 82 -20.29 13.40 -11.32
N GLN A 83 -20.70 12.34 -10.63
CA GLN A 83 -21.66 12.39 -9.54
C GLN A 83 -21.46 11.26 -8.53
N GLY A 84 -21.70 11.56 -7.27
CA GLY A 84 -21.69 10.60 -6.17
C GLY A 84 -20.33 10.38 -5.51
N PRO A 85 -20.32 9.75 -4.33
CA PRO A 85 -19.09 9.49 -3.61
C PRO A 85 -18.38 8.26 -4.19
N LEU A 86 -17.14 8.41 -4.64
CA LEU A 86 -16.28 7.30 -5.01
C LEU A 86 -15.29 6.99 -3.89
N ARG A 87 -15.23 5.73 -3.47
CA ARG A 87 -14.16 5.20 -2.63
C ARG A 87 -13.48 4.06 -3.36
N LEU A 88 -12.24 4.30 -3.77
CA LEU A 88 -11.40 3.34 -4.47
C LEU A 88 -10.46 2.67 -3.46
N HIS A 89 -10.47 1.34 -3.42
CA HIS A 89 -9.64 0.53 -2.52
C HIS A 89 -8.38 0.00 -3.18
N GLY A 90 -8.40 -0.22 -4.48
CA GLY A 90 -7.25 -0.73 -5.18
C GLY A 90 -7.50 -0.96 -6.66
N LEU A 91 -6.46 -1.42 -7.32
CA LEU A 91 -6.45 -1.77 -8.74
C LEU A 91 -5.86 -3.16 -8.89
N GLU A 92 -6.42 -3.94 -9.80
CA GLU A 92 -5.91 -5.25 -10.19
C GLU A 92 -5.66 -5.27 -11.69
N TRP A 93 -4.61 -5.96 -12.06
CA TRP A 93 -4.31 -6.26 -13.45
C TRP A 93 -4.66 -7.72 -13.73
N ALA A 94 -5.19 -8.00 -14.92
CA ALA A 94 -5.30 -9.38 -15.35
C ALA A 94 -3.89 -9.97 -15.45
N VAL A 95 -3.72 -11.12 -14.81
CA VAL A 95 -2.45 -11.86 -14.82
C VAL A 95 -2.56 -12.95 -15.87
N PRO A 96 -1.66 -12.99 -16.86
CA PRO A 96 -1.60 -14.08 -17.82
C PRO A 96 -1.40 -15.43 -17.11
N SER A 97 -2.01 -16.48 -17.63
CA SER A 97 -2.01 -17.82 -17.02
C SER A 97 -0.61 -18.45 -16.86
N GLU A 98 0.34 -18.01 -17.67
CA GLU A 98 1.74 -18.45 -17.65
C GLU A 98 2.60 -17.77 -16.58
N VAL A 99 2.09 -16.73 -15.92
CA VAL A 99 2.80 -16.04 -14.84
C VAL A 99 2.80 -16.92 -13.60
N ARG A 100 4.01 -17.28 -13.14
CA ARG A 100 4.22 -18.16 -11.97
C ARG A 100 4.30 -17.41 -10.65
N LEU A 101 4.53 -16.11 -10.68
CA LEU A 101 4.63 -15.28 -9.48
C LEU A 101 3.80 -14.03 -9.68
N GLN A 102 2.85 -13.83 -8.77
CA GLN A 102 2.09 -12.59 -8.67
C GLN A 102 2.38 -11.94 -7.32
N MET A 103 2.51 -10.63 -7.32
CA MET A 103 2.72 -9.85 -6.10
C MET A 103 1.70 -8.72 -6.00
N ASP A 104 0.94 -8.73 -4.92
CA ASP A 104 0.08 -7.61 -4.53
C ASP A 104 0.83 -6.74 -3.52
N VAL A 105 0.78 -5.43 -3.70
CA VAL A 105 1.46 -4.47 -2.81
C VAL A 105 0.44 -3.66 -2.04
N PHE A 106 0.48 -3.77 -0.71
CA PHE A 106 -0.35 -3.01 0.22
C PHE A 106 0.51 -1.97 0.95
N GLY A 107 0.89 -0.94 0.24
CA GLY A 107 1.79 0.07 0.80
C GLY A 107 1.45 1.47 0.32
N TYR A 108 1.84 2.46 1.14
CA TYR A 108 1.77 3.87 0.79
C TYR A 108 2.89 4.63 1.50
N PRO A 109 3.31 5.78 1.00
CA PRO A 109 4.34 6.60 1.64
C PRO A 109 3.98 6.93 3.09
N GLY A 110 4.91 6.69 4.01
CA GLY A 110 4.69 6.91 5.44
C GLY A 110 3.93 5.79 6.17
N ALA A 111 3.62 4.67 5.51
CA ALA A 111 2.94 3.54 6.15
C ALA A 111 3.70 3.04 7.37
N THR A 112 2.95 2.73 8.43
CA THR A 112 3.42 2.11 9.66
C THR A 112 2.64 0.85 9.96
N VAL A 113 3.19 -0.02 10.78
CA VAL A 113 2.47 -1.22 11.25
C VAL A 113 1.22 -0.87 12.07
N ALA A 114 1.19 0.30 12.72
CA ALA A 114 0.02 0.78 13.44
C ALA A 114 -1.18 1.02 12.50
N GLY A 115 -0.94 1.51 11.29
CA GLY A 115 -1.98 1.63 10.26
C GLY A 115 -2.55 0.28 9.85
N TRP A 116 -1.70 -0.73 9.74
CA TRP A 116 -2.11 -2.10 9.42
C TRP A 116 -2.99 -2.74 10.50
N ARG A 117 -2.77 -2.43 11.76
CA ARG A 117 -3.64 -2.90 12.87
C ARG A 117 -5.11 -2.50 12.73
N GLN A 118 -5.40 -1.47 11.97
CA GLN A 118 -6.76 -0.99 11.72
C GLN A 118 -7.44 -1.72 10.56
N VAL A 119 -6.72 -2.60 9.88
CA VAL A 119 -7.28 -3.41 8.79
C VAL A 119 -8.13 -4.51 9.39
N ASP A 120 -9.41 -4.52 9.03
CA ASP A 120 -10.30 -5.62 9.37
C ASP A 120 -10.01 -6.80 8.41
N ALA A 121 -9.87 -8.01 8.98
CA ALA A 121 -9.71 -9.21 8.20
C ALA A 121 -10.88 -9.42 7.21
N GLN A 122 -12.09 -9.03 7.59
CA GLN A 122 -13.27 -9.11 6.73
C GLN A 122 -13.18 -8.17 5.53
N ASP A 123 -12.58 -6.99 5.71
CA ASP A 123 -12.33 -6.06 4.59
C ASP A 123 -11.36 -6.67 3.56
N LEU A 124 -10.36 -7.43 4.01
CA LEU A 124 -9.45 -8.14 3.10
C LEU A 124 -10.17 -9.26 2.34
N LEU A 125 -10.95 -10.07 3.06
CA LEU A 125 -11.71 -11.18 2.48
C LEU A 125 -12.82 -10.74 1.53
N ALA A 126 -13.28 -9.49 1.63
CA ALA A 126 -14.20 -8.92 0.66
C ALA A 126 -13.62 -8.86 -0.77
N TRP A 127 -12.30 -8.83 -0.89
CA TRP A 127 -11.59 -8.69 -2.16
C TRP A 127 -10.76 -9.91 -2.54
N ARG A 128 -10.42 -10.76 -1.58
CA ARG A 128 -9.50 -11.89 -1.72
C ARG A 128 -10.06 -13.14 -1.06
N GLU A 129 -9.89 -14.27 -1.73
CA GLU A 129 -10.17 -15.57 -1.13
C GLU A 129 -9.19 -15.87 0.00
N PRO A 130 -9.58 -16.69 1.00
CA PRO A 130 -8.69 -17.07 2.11
C PRO A 130 -7.39 -17.76 1.68
N SER A 131 -7.38 -18.37 0.50
CA SER A 131 -6.23 -19.05 -0.10
C SER A 131 -5.48 -18.20 -1.13
N ALA A 132 -5.74 -16.89 -1.21
CA ALA A 132 -5.20 -16.03 -2.25
C ALA A 132 -3.69 -15.86 -2.22
N TYR A 133 -3.05 -16.10 -1.06
CA TYR A 133 -1.62 -15.85 -0.88
C TYR A 133 -0.88 -17.05 -0.31
N ASP A 134 0.23 -17.43 -0.95
CA ASP A 134 1.17 -18.41 -0.42
C ASP A 134 2.11 -17.79 0.62
N VAL A 135 2.50 -16.54 0.40
CA VAL A 135 3.44 -15.80 1.24
C VAL A 135 2.99 -14.37 1.44
N VAL A 136 3.04 -13.87 2.66
CA VAL A 136 2.97 -12.45 2.97
C VAL A 136 4.32 -11.93 3.42
N VAL A 137 4.71 -10.78 2.92
CA VAL A 137 5.92 -10.07 3.32
C VAL A 137 5.55 -8.80 4.07
N LEU A 138 5.94 -8.69 5.34
CA LEU A 138 5.74 -7.51 6.16
C LEU A 138 7.08 -6.75 6.27
N ALA A 139 7.14 -5.57 5.65
CA ALA A 139 8.31 -4.70 5.58
C ALA A 139 8.01 -3.37 6.28
N PHE A 140 8.07 -3.35 7.61
CA PHE A 140 7.81 -2.18 8.45
C PHE A 140 9.04 -1.85 9.31
N GLY A 141 9.02 -0.69 9.97
CA GLY A 141 10.06 -0.26 10.91
C GLY A 141 10.78 1.02 10.49
N THR A 142 10.90 1.31 9.18
CA THR A 142 11.58 2.51 8.70
C THR A 142 10.90 3.80 9.19
N ASN A 143 9.58 3.85 9.14
CA ASN A 143 8.81 5.03 9.56
C ASN A 143 8.68 5.09 11.08
N GLU A 144 8.53 3.96 11.74
CA GLU A 144 8.48 3.85 13.19
C GLU A 144 9.80 4.30 13.83
N GLY A 145 10.94 3.99 13.21
CA GLY A 145 12.26 4.42 13.68
C GLY A 145 12.50 5.94 13.66
N ASN A 146 11.58 6.72 13.03
CA ASN A 146 11.64 8.19 13.10
C ASN A 146 11.04 8.75 14.40
N VAL A 147 10.26 7.96 15.13
CA VAL A 147 9.65 8.38 16.41
C VAL A 147 10.68 8.23 17.52
N GLN A 148 10.92 9.31 18.29
CA GLN A 148 11.88 9.31 19.39
C GLN A 148 11.18 9.70 20.69
N PRO A 149 11.40 8.96 21.80
CA PRO A 149 12.18 7.73 21.89
C PRO A 149 11.47 6.56 21.21
N PHE A 150 12.24 5.65 20.58
CA PHE A 150 11.67 4.45 19.96
C PHE A 150 11.34 3.41 21.04
N ASP A 151 10.08 3.00 21.09
CA ASP A 151 9.61 1.95 22.00
C ASP A 151 9.58 0.59 21.25
N GLY A 152 10.64 -0.20 21.45
CA GLY A 152 10.79 -1.51 20.83
C GLY A 152 9.78 -2.54 21.34
N VAL A 153 9.29 -2.42 22.58
CA VAL A 153 8.28 -3.32 23.15
C VAL A 153 6.91 -3.07 22.49
N ALA A 154 6.50 -1.80 22.45
CA ALA A 154 5.27 -1.42 21.76
C ALA A 154 5.30 -1.78 20.28
N TYR A 155 6.43 -1.57 19.59
CA TYR A 155 6.60 -1.94 18.19
C TYR A 155 6.45 -3.46 17.99
N THR A 156 7.07 -4.26 18.86
CA THR A 156 6.96 -5.73 18.80
C THR A 156 5.52 -6.21 18.96
N HIS A 157 4.78 -5.65 19.91
CA HIS A 157 3.36 -5.98 20.10
C HIS A 157 2.51 -5.58 18.88
N MET A 158 2.80 -4.43 18.27
CA MET A 158 2.10 -4.01 17.05
C MET A 158 2.37 -4.94 15.88
N LEU A 159 3.61 -5.39 15.72
CA LEU A 159 3.99 -6.32 14.66
C LEU A 159 3.34 -7.70 14.86
N GLN A 160 3.32 -8.21 16.09
CA GLN A 160 2.65 -9.45 16.45
C GLN A 160 1.15 -9.39 16.14
N ALA A 161 0.50 -8.27 16.48
CA ALA A 161 -0.92 -8.07 16.18
C ALA A 161 -1.17 -8.01 14.66
N ALA A 162 -0.30 -7.39 13.88
CA ALA A 162 -0.39 -7.37 12.43
C ALA A 162 -0.27 -8.78 11.82
N VAL A 163 0.68 -9.59 12.30
CA VAL A 163 0.82 -11.00 11.90
C VAL A 163 -0.42 -11.81 12.25
N ALA A 164 -0.98 -11.61 13.44
CA ALA A 164 -2.18 -12.32 13.88
C ALA A 164 -3.40 -11.97 13.00
N SER A 165 -3.61 -10.69 12.71
CA SER A 165 -4.68 -10.23 11.81
C SER A 165 -4.55 -10.84 10.41
N TRP A 166 -3.32 -10.88 9.88
CA TRP A 166 -3.08 -11.50 8.58
C TRP A 166 -3.39 -12.99 8.58
N ARG A 167 -2.94 -13.72 9.60
CA ARG A 167 -3.21 -15.16 9.74
C ARG A 167 -4.68 -15.48 9.92
N GLN A 168 -5.44 -14.58 10.51
CA GLN A 168 -6.89 -14.72 10.63
C GLN A 168 -7.57 -14.65 9.25
N ALA A 169 -7.14 -13.71 8.39
CA ALA A 169 -7.68 -13.56 7.05
C ALA A 169 -7.20 -14.69 6.10
N PHE A 170 -5.93 -15.07 6.20
CA PHE A 170 -5.25 -16.00 5.30
C PHE A 170 -4.51 -17.09 6.09
N PRO A 171 -5.20 -18.08 6.63
CA PRO A 171 -4.65 -19.02 7.62
C PRO A 171 -3.55 -19.94 7.09
N GLY A 172 -3.50 -20.19 5.78
CA GLY A 172 -2.48 -21.03 5.15
C GLY A 172 -1.21 -20.28 4.74
N THR A 173 -1.16 -18.98 4.87
CA THR A 173 -0.11 -18.13 4.31
C THR A 173 1.17 -18.16 5.16
N ALA A 174 2.33 -18.41 4.53
CA ALA A 174 3.61 -18.19 5.16
C ALA A 174 3.88 -16.70 5.38
N CYS A 175 4.59 -16.34 6.47
CA CYS A 175 4.88 -14.94 6.79
C CYS A 175 6.40 -14.71 6.81
N LEU A 176 6.85 -13.70 6.07
CA LEU A 176 8.22 -13.22 6.06
C LEU A 176 8.27 -11.79 6.62
N LEU A 177 9.15 -11.56 7.59
CA LEU A 177 9.42 -10.23 8.13
C LEU A 177 10.71 -9.68 7.53
N ILE A 178 10.65 -8.49 6.94
CA ILE A 178 11.83 -7.76 6.47
C ILE A 178 12.07 -6.60 7.42
N ALA A 179 13.22 -6.65 8.10
CA ALA A 179 13.66 -5.55 8.94
C ALA A 179 14.08 -4.34 8.08
N PRO A 180 13.88 -3.10 8.57
CA PRO A 180 14.39 -1.92 7.90
C PRO A 180 15.92 -1.96 7.84
N GLY A 181 16.49 -1.41 6.77
CA GLY A 181 17.94 -1.19 6.68
C GLY A 181 18.40 -0.13 7.69
N ASP A 182 19.71 -0.13 7.98
CA ASP A 182 20.33 0.90 8.83
C ASP A 182 20.11 2.28 8.22
N ARG A 183 19.71 3.22 9.08
CA ARG A 183 19.45 4.60 8.69
C ARG A 183 20.27 5.56 9.52
N GLY A 184 21.09 6.38 8.86
CA GLY A 184 21.75 7.53 9.49
C GLY A 184 20.75 8.68 9.66
N VAL A 185 20.63 9.21 10.85
CA VAL A 185 19.87 10.44 11.11
C VAL A 185 20.87 11.59 11.25
N LEU A 186 20.70 12.65 10.44
CA LEU A 186 21.42 13.90 10.64
C LEU A 186 20.89 14.56 11.91
N VAL A 187 21.68 14.53 12.98
CA VAL A 187 21.40 15.31 14.19
C VAL A 187 21.92 16.73 13.93
N PRO A 188 21.07 17.77 14.00
CA PRO A 188 21.55 19.14 13.93
C PRO A 188 22.63 19.37 15.01
N ARG A 189 23.77 19.85 14.61
CA ARG A 189 24.80 20.24 15.56
C ARG A 189 24.22 21.36 16.44
N ALA A 190 24.15 21.13 17.75
CA ALA A 190 23.83 22.21 18.68
C ALA A 190 24.78 23.38 18.39
N SER A 191 24.21 24.54 18.08
CA SER A 191 25.01 25.76 17.88
C SER A 191 25.81 26.01 19.17
N LYS A 192 27.14 25.85 19.12
CA LYS A 192 27.99 26.25 20.23
C LYS A 192 27.76 27.74 20.52
N PRO A 193 27.60 28.14 21.77
CA PRO A 193 27.59 29.56 22.08
C PRO A 193 28.91 30.18 21.59
N ALA A 194 28.82 31.32 20.92
CA ALA A 194 29.96 32.04 20.39
C ALA A 194 30.96 32.33 21.51
N GLY A 195 32.14 31.68 21.53
CA GLY A 195 33.14 31.97 22.50
C GLY A 195 34.18 30.88 22.84
N GLN A 196 34.08 29.66 22.29
CA GLN A 196 35.10 28.64 22.56
C GLN A 196 35.71 28.06 21.29
N GLY A 197 37.04 28.04 21.24
CA GLY A 197 37.90 27.75 20.12
C GLY A 197 37.57 26.47 19.34
N ALA A 198 37.90 26.52 18.08
CA ALA A 198 37.65 25.45 17.11
C ALA A 198 38.44 24.17 17.45
N ASP A 199 37.77 23.17 18.03
CA ASP A 199 38.26 21.81 18.04
C ASP A 199 37.83 21.13 16.72
N ARG A 200 38.83 20.72 15.95
CA ARG A 200 38.66 20.06 14.63
C ARG A 200 38.53 18.54 14.77
N SER A 201 37.69 18.07 15.67
CA SER A 201 37.36 16.64 15.72
C SER A 201 36.28 16.30 14.71
N PRO A 202 36.45 15.24 13.91
CA PRO A 202 35.38 14.80 12.96
C PRO A 202 34.13 14.39 13.73
N PRO A 203 32.91 14.58 13.13
CA PRO A 203 31.67 14.24 13.79
C PRO A 203 31.65 12.75 14.11
N SER A 204 31.46 12.39 15.36
CA SER A 204 31.21 11.02 15.77
C SER A 204 29.88 10.58 15.15
N ARG A 205 29.98 9.67 14.20
CA ARG A 205 28.82 8.88 13.72
C ARG A 205 28.48 7.90 14.84
N ALA A 206 27.53 8.23 15.68
CA ALA A 206 26.88 7.22 16.49
C ALA A 206 25.88 6.47 15.58
N PRO A 207 26.12 5.19 15.25
CA PRO A 207 25.11 4.39 14.59
C PRO A 207 23.98 4.18 15.60
N ALA A 208 22.78 4.64 15.27
CA ALA A 208 21.58 4.15 15.92
C ALA A 208 21.46 2.66 15.53
N ARG A 209 22.06 1.78 16.31
CA ARG A 209 21.88 0.34 16.16
C ARG A 209 20.49 -0.01 16.62
N CYS A 210 19.55 -0.04 15.69
CA CYS A 210 18.33 -0.82 15.85
C CYS A 210 18.74 -2.28 15.63
N LEU A 211 19.21 -2.97 16.69
CA LEU A 211 19.46 -4.39 16.67
C LEU A 211 18.11 -5.12 16.71
N ILE A 212 17.41 -5.17 15.59
CA ILE A 212 16.45 -6.21 15.34
C ILE A 212 17.25 -7.31 14.64
N SER A 213 17.71 -8.30 15.40
CA SER A 213 18.33 -9.48 14.81
C SER A 213 17.28 -10.15 13.90
N ALA A 214 17.48 -10.05 12.59
CA ALA A 214 16.76 -10.83 11.63
C ALA A 214 17.24 -12.27 11.74
N SER A 215 16.75 -13.02 12.72
CA SER A 215 16.73 -14.46 12.59
C SER A 215 15.65 -14.77 11.57
N ALA A 216 16.02 -15.34 10.43
CA ALA A 216 15.12 -15.96 9.47
C ALA A 216 14.47 -17.19 10.12
N SER A 217 13.69 -16.97 11.15
CA SER A 217 12.82 -17.97 11.73
C SER A 217 11.50 -17.82 11.00
N ALA A 218 11.16 -18.81 10.19
CA ALA A 218 9.78 -19.01 9.79
C ALA A 218 8.90 -18.68 11.01
N CYS A 219 7.89 -17.81 10.86
CA CYS A 219 7.04 -17.34 11.94
C CYS A 219 6.33 -18.48 12.67
N ARG A 220 7.09 -19.32 13.38
CA ARG A 220 6.59 -20.31 14.32
C ARG A 220 6.59 -19.68 15.69
N TRP A 221 5.49 -19.09 16.05
CA TRP A 221 5.16 -18.84 17.45
C TRP A 221 4.28 -20.01 17.92
N ARG A 222 4.74 -20.71 18.94
CA ARG A 222 3.89 -21.60 19.73
C ARG A 222 3.11 -20.79 20.75
#